data_99bbdc5bb3e37bfa4dd3e513273b8ab2
#
_entry.id   99bbdc5bb3e37bfa4dd3e513273b8ab2
#
_cell.length_a   1.000
_cell.length_b   1.000
_cell.length_c   1.000
_cell.angle_alpha   90.00
_cell.angle_beta   90.00
_cell.angle_gamma   90.00
#
_symmetry.space_group_name_H-M   'P 1'
#
loop_
_entity.id
_entity.type
_entity.pdbx_description
1 polymer ?
#
loop_
_entity_poly.entity_id
_entity_poly.type
_entity_poly.pdbx_seq_one_letter_code
_entity_poly.pdbx_strand_id
1 'polypeptide(L)'
;MKIRATAVALAASLAACGTPPPAGGPVSDAKLQDSIQTVVVIFAENRAFDNLYGLFPGADGIPGVNASSRGTWQPQTERDSNVVLPKLPQTWGGVTAAGQTVTLAQGATANQDNRPFQIDADAGYQGSGVKVGQDVITRDLYHRFFENQMQINGGRNDKFAAWADGGGLSLGYYDGSRMRLWQIAQQYVLADRFYMGAFGGSFLNHQYLVCACVPVVPDAEQSPAKGSISVVDRLADGRWSAKLTTRPDSPSSAIAGPPKYVNSSNLTPANYAGDGQYYAVNTMQPAYQPSGVPPAATGSDLLADAGKANTLPPQTQATIGDMLDRKGVDWAWYGGAWNTATDEGRQPAAVARKVIYASPIGFQTHHQPFNYYATVDPTDPAKAAYRKAHLKDFDESFLKDVAAGTLPPVTFYKPQGNLNQHAGYADVASGDQHIADLIAKLQQSPQWKHMLVVVTYDENGGFWDHAPVPKGDIWGPGTRIPAIIVSPWAKKGFVDHTPYDTGSILRFITRRWQLETLPGLKMRDEGLAKNGSAAMGDLTQALNLR
;
A
#
# COMPACT_ATOMS: atom_id res chain seq x y z
N MET A 1 82.38 18.73 -15.15
CA MET A 1 81.07 18.40 -15.71
C MET A 1 80.08 18.39 -14.58
N LYS A 2 79.33 19.49 -14.37
CA LYS A 2 78.43 19.66 -13.23
C LYS A 2 77.01 19.27 -13.70
N ILE A 3 76.41 18.25 -13.10
CA ILE A 3 75.07 17.80 -13.33
C ILE A 3 74.14 18.57 -12.37
N ARG A 4 73.21 19.40 -12.93
CA ARG A 4 72.17 20.09 -12.17
C ARG A 4 70.98 19.12 -12.00
N ALA A 5 70.59 18.83 -10.79
CA ALA A 5 69.34 18.15 -10.44
C ALA A 5 68.23 19.17 -10.36
N THR A 6 67.18 18.99 -11.15
CA THR A 6 65.96 19.78 -11.13
C THR A 6 64.96 19.09 -10.20
N ALA A 7 64.61 19.74 -9.11
CA ALA A 7 63.55 19.26 -8.20
C ALA A 7 62.17 19.67 -8.78
N VAL A 8 61.33 18.67 -8.99
CA VAL A 8 59.89 18.86 -9.34
C VAL A 8 59.10 18.90 -8.01
N ALA A 9 58.53 20.05 -7.70
CA ALA A 9 57.64 20.21 -6.58
C ALA A 9 56.23 19.67 -6.96
N LEU A 10 55.81 18.62 -6.29
CA LEU A 10 54.45 18.09 -6.39
C LEU A 10 53.52 18.90 -5.45
N ALA A 11 52.65 19.72 -6.02
CA ALA A 11 51.62 20.42 -5.27
C ALA A 11 50.49 19.44 -4.91
N ALA A 12 50.39 19.03 -3.64
CA ALA A 12 49.27 18.27 -3.12
C ALA A 12 48.09 19.23 -2.90
N SER A 13 47.05 19.10 -3.72
CA SER A 13 45.76 19.75 -3.48
C SER A 13 45.06 19.08 -2.31
N LEU A 14 45.01 19.74 -1.16
CA LEU A 14 44.15 19.39 -0.04
C LEU A 14 42.69 19.64 -0.46
N ALA A 15 41.98 18.55 -0.77
CA ALA A 15 40.52 18.57 -0.83
C ALA A 15 40.00 18.83 0.60
N ALA A 16 39.46 20.02 0.81
CA ALA A 16 38.75 20.37 2.02
C ALA A 16 37.51 19.47 2.12
N CYS A 17 37.54 18.45 2.98
CA CYS A 17 36.35 17.75 3.45
C CYS A 17 35.49 18.79 4.19
N GLY A 18 34.53 19.39 3.49
CA GLY A 18 33.49 20.18 4.13
C GLY A 18 32.72 19.28 5.10
N THR A 19 32.75 19.60 6.39
CA THR A 19 31.85 19.00 7.38
C THR A 19 30.42 19.19 6.87
N PRO A 20 29.59 18.11 6.84
CA PRO A 20 28.18 18.28 6.52
C PRO A 20 27.57 19.31 7.49
N PRO A 21 26.67 20.17 7.04
CA PRO A 21 26.03 21.14 7.91
C PRO A 21 25.36 20.40 9.06
N PRO A 22 25.39 20.94 10.30
CA PRO A 22 24.80 20.30 11.46
C PRO A 22 23.34 19.96 11.16
N ALA A 23 22.91 18.74 11.47
CA ALA A 23 21.53 18.34 11.38
C ALA A 23 20.70 19.36 12.19
N GLY A 24 19.86 20.13 11.49
CA GLY A 24 19.04 21.14 12.14
C GLY A 24 18.15 20.49 13.19
N GLY A 25 17.90 21.21 14.27
CA GLY A 25 17.01 20.77 15.34
C GLY A 25 15.62 20.35 14.82
N PRO A 26 14.85 19.65 15.64
CA PRO A 26 13.51 19.18 15.26
C PRO A 26 12.63 20.35 14.83
N VAL A 27 11.82 20.14 13.77
CA VAL A 27 10.84 21.12 13.31
C VAL A 27 9.90 21.50 14.47
N SER A 28 9.74 22.81 14.75
CA SER A 28 8.81 23.25 15.79
C SER A 28 7.36 23.07 15.34
N ASP A 29 6.48 22.72 16.26
CA ASP A 29 5.05 22.53 15.95
C ASP A 29 4.40 23.82 15.46
N ALA A 30 4.78 24.99 16.01
CA ALA A 30 4.30 26.28 15.54
C ALA A 30 4.65 26.51 14.05
N LYS A 31 5.89 26.25 13.65
CA LYS A 31 6.31 26.38 12.26
C LYS A 31 5.58 25.40 11.33
N LEU A 32 5.36 24.17 11.80
CA LEU A 32 4.58 23.16 11.07
C LEU A 32 3.14 23.65 10.86
N GLN A 33 2.50 24.20 11.91
CA GLN A 33 1.14 24.70 11.87
C GLN A 33 0.96 25.89 10.92
N ASP A 34 1.92 26.81 10.91
CA ASP A 34 1.90 27.97 10.02
C ASP A 34 2.11 27.57 8.55
N SER A 35 3.00 26.61 8.31
CA SER A 35 3.40 26.24 6.95
C SER A 35 2.42 25.30 6.27
N ILE A 36 1.86 24.33 6.98
CA ILE A 36 0.94 23.31 6.43
C ILE A 36 -0.45 23.49 7.02
N GLN A 37 -1.41 23.83 6.19
CA GLN A 37 -2.82 24.02 6.56
C GLN A 37 -3.76 23.01 5.88
N THR A 38 -3.30 22.39 4.79
CA THR A 38 -4.04 21.38 4.06
C THR A 38 -3.13 20.19 3.79
N VAL A 39 -3.59 19.00 4.13
CA VAL A 39 -2.94 17.71 3.81
C VAL A 39 -3.83 16.95 2.85
N VAL A 40 -3.29 16.57 1.70
CA VAL A 40 -3.96 15.74 0.69
C VAL A 40 -3.22 14.41 0.61
N VAL A 41 -3.90 13.31 0.87
CA VAL A 41 -3.35 11.95 0.75
C VAL A 41 -3.98 11.29 -0.48
N ILE A 42 -3.16 10.95 -1.47
CA ILE A 42 -3.57 10.21 -2.67
C ILE A 42 -3.10 8.76 -2.49
N PHE A 43 -4.03 7.82 -2.44
CA PHE A 43 -3.79 6.44 -2.07
C PHE A 43 -3.99 5.53 -3.29
N ALA A 44 -2.88 5.26 -4.01
CA ALA A 44 -2.82 4.38 -5.17
C ALA A 44 -2.81 2.90 -4.76
N GLU A 45 -2.68 1.97 -5.71
CA GLU A 45 -2.77 0.54 -5.42
C GLU A 45 -1.63 -0.30 -5.94
N ASN A 46 -1.26 -1.20 -5.08
CA ASN A 46 -0.70 -2.51 -5.20
C ASN A 46 0.66 -2.54 -5.91
N ARG A 47 1.61 -1.72 -5.44
CA ARG A 47 2.98 -1.75 -6.00
C ARG A 47 4.04 -1.67 -4.90
N ALA A 48 4.96 -2.64 -4.89
CA ALA A 48 6.16 -2.55 -4.08
C ALA A 48 7.08 -1.42 -4.56
N PHE A 49 7.95 -0.95 -3.68
CA PHE A 49 8.91 0.11 -4.05
C PHE A 49 9.83 -0.35 -5.20
N ASP A 50 10.42 -1.52 -5.09
CA ASP A 50 11.30 -2.04 -6.14
C ASP A 50 10.57 -2.29 -7.47
N ASN A 51 9.26 -2.57 -7.44
CA ASN A 51 8.48 -2.80 -8.65
C ASN A 51 8.41 -1.56 -9.57
N LEU A 52 8.32 -0.34 -9.01
CA LEU A 52 8.20 0.91 -9.79
C LEU A 52 9.39 1.86 -9.62
N TYR A 53 10.02 1.90 -8.45
CA TYR A 53 11.09 2.86 -8.10
C TYR A 53 12.43 2.19 -7.79
N GLY A 54 12.55 0.88 -8.02
CA GLY A 54 13.78 0.13 -7.75
C GLY A 54 15.01 0.62 -8.51
N LEU A 55 14.83 1.35 -9.61
CA LEU A 55 15.90 1.97 -10.40
C LEU A 55 16.12 3.47 -10.08
N PHE A 56 15.36 4.06 -9.13
CA PHE A 56 15.40 5.50 -8.89
C PHE A 56 16.78 5.96 -8.40
N PRO A 57 17.41 6.98 -9.05
CA PRO A 57 18.74 7.45 -8.67
C PRO A 57 18.78 7.96 -7.22
N GLY A 58 19.77 7.53 -6.46
CA GLY A 58 19.94 7.92 -5.05
C GLY A 58 19.10 7.14 -4.05
N ALA A 59 18.09 6.38 -4.51
CA ALA A 59 17.29 5.53 -3.63
C ALA A 59 17.97 4.19 -3.33
N ASP A 60 17.65 3.62 -2.17
CA ASP A 60 17.98 2.24 -1.83
C ASP A 60 17.10 1.30 -2.69
N GLY A 61 17.51 1.08 -3.92
CA GLY A 61 16.80 0.30 -4.94
C GLY A 61 17.36 -1.10 -5.11
N ILE A 62 17.03 -1.75 -6.23
CA ILE A 62 17.32 -3.18 -6.49
C ILE A 62 18.83 -3.47 -6.43
N PRO A 63 19.30 -4.36 -5.55
CA PRO A 63 20.71 -4.72 -5.44
C PRO A 63 21.26 -5.32 -6.72
N GLY A 64 22.46 -4.84 -7.13
CA GLY A 64 23.12 -5.27 -8.35
C GLY A 64 22.54 -4.68 -9.65
N VAL A 65 21.45 -3.88 -9.55
CA VAL A 65 20.83 -3.16 -10.68
C VAL A 65 20.91 -1.65 -10.45
N ASN A 66 20.49 -1.18 -9.28
CA ASN A 66 20.60 0.23 -8.89
C ASN A 66 21.94 0.47 -8.18
N ALA A 67 22.77 1.39 -8.72
CA ALA A 67 24.07 1.73 -8.15
C ALA A 67 24.00 2.34 -6.74
N SER A 68 22.84 2.89 -6.35
CA SER A 68 22.60 3.49 -5.02
C SER A 68 22.07 2.50 -3.99
N SER A 69 21.85 1.24 -4.37
CA SER A 69 21.34 0.20 -3.48
C SER A 69 22.27 0.02 -2.27
N ARG A 70 21.66 -0.11 -1.10
CA ARG A 70 22.36 -0.38 0.18
C ARG A 70 22.15 -1.82 0.65
N GLY A 71 21.28 -2.55 -0.01
CA GLY A 71 20.96 -3.94 0.27
C GLY A 71 21.88 -4.93 -0.43
N THR A 72 21.65 -6.20 -0.13
CA THR A 72 22.25 -7.32 -0.85
C THR A 72 21.16 -8.17 -1.49
N TRP A 73 21.43 -8.68 -2.66
CA TRP A 73 20.55 -9.62 -3.31
C TRP A 73 20.44 -10.91 -2.50
N GLN A 74 19.20 -11.36 -2.27
CA GLN A 74 18.88 -12.63 -1.65
C GLN A 74 18.10 -13.48 -2.67
N PRO A 75 18.68 -14.60 -3.17
CA PRO A 75 17.96 -15.48 -4.08
C PRO A 75 16.74 -16.09 -3.40
N GLN A 76 15.69 -16.33 -4.17
CA GLN A 76 14.47 -16.95 -3.66
C GLN A 76 14.71 -18.40 -3.27
N THR A 77 14.07 -18.84 -2.20
CA THR A 77 14.21 -20.17 -1.61
C THR A 77 12.91 -20.96 -1.66
N GLU A 78 12.98 -22.27 -1.44
CA GLU A 78 11.81 -23.16 -1.31
C GLU A 78 10.91 -22.77 -0.11
N ARG A 79 9.64 -23.19 -0.18
CA ARG A 79 8.59 -22.85 0.80
C ARG A 79 8.96 -23.21 2.22
N ASP A 80 9.29 -24.47 2.45
CA ASP A 80 9.47 -25.06 3.76
C ASP A 80 10.94 -25.30 4.14
N SER A 81 11.87 -24.77 3.32
CA SER A 81 13.30 -24.88 3.55
C SER A 81 14.02 -23.61 3.12
N ASN A 82 15.33 -23.54 3.40
CA ASN A 82 16.20 -22.47 2.92
C ASN A 82 17.00 -22.90 1.67
N VAL A 83 16.57 -23.95 0.98
CA VAL A 83 17.18 -24.40 -0.27
C VAL A 83 16.89 -23.35 -1.34
N VAL A 84 17.95 -22.82 -1.95
CA VAL A 84 17.84 -21.84 -3.03
C VAL A 84 17.18 -22.48 -4.25
N LEU A 85 16.20 -21.83 -4.82
CA LEU A 85 15.55 -22.27 -6.05
C LEU A 85 16.57 -22.21 -7.21
N PRO A 86 16.69 -23.27 -8.04
CA PRO A 86 17.66 -23.29 -9.15
C PRO A 86 17.30 -22.26 -10.24
N LYS A 87 16.05 -21.84 -10.29
CA LYS A 87 15.48 -20.81 -11.17
C LYS A 87 14.20 -20.27 -10.54
N LEU A 88 13.67 -19.16 -11.03
CA LEU A 88 12.32 -18.74 -10.62
C LEU A 88 11.29 -19.77 -11.11
N PRO A 89 10.21 -20.00 -10.32
CA PRO A 89 9.04 -20.68 -10.82
C PRO A 89 8.52 -19.95 -12.07
N GLN A 90 7.98 -20.69 -13.03
CA GLN A 90 7.28 -20.05 -14.14
C GLN A 90 6.11 -19.19 -13.61
N THR A 91 5.70 -18.21 -14.39
CA THR A 91 4.54 -17.39 -14.04
C THR A 91 3.26 -18.20 -14.27
N TRP A 92 2.75 -18.78 -13.21
CA TRP A 92 1.57 -19.65 -13.25
C TRP A 92 0.36 -18.87 -13.78
N GLY A 93 -0.29 -19.43 -14.82
CA GLY A 93 -1.42 -18.78 -15.49
C GLY A 93 -1.04 -17.67 -16.48
N GLY A 94 0.27 -17.41 -16.72
CA GLY A 94 0.76 -16.35 -17.63
C GLY A 94 0.95 -15.01 -16.95
N VAL A 95 1.48 -14.03 -17.69
CA VAL A 95 1.90 -12.72 -17.17
C VAL A 95 0.80 -11.66 -17.27
N THR A 96 0.05 -11.67 -18.38
CA THR A 96 -0.94 -10.63 -18.68
C THR A 96 -2.32 -11.02 -18.18
N ALA A 97 -3.11 -10.02 -17.76
CA ALA A 97 -4.50 -10.21 -17.37
C ALA A 97 -5.36 -10.69 -18.56
N ALA A 98 -6.50 -11.26 -18.26
CA ALA A 98 -7.45 -11.69 -19.28
C ALA A 98 -7.96 -10.48 -20.11
N GLY A 99 -8.15 -10.69 -21.41
CA GLY A 99 -8.69 -9.65 -22.32
C GLY A 99 -7.68 -8.63 -22.81
N GLN A 100 -6.38 -8.77 -22.46
CA GLN A 100 -5.33 -7.91 -22.99
C GLN A 100 -4.98 -8.29 -24.43
N THR A 101 -4.65 -7.28 -25.25
CA THR A 101 -4.17 -7.47 -26.63
C THR A 101 -2.77 -8.11 -26.68
N VAL A 102 -1.92 -7.75 -25.72
CA VAL A 102 -0.63 -8.40 -25.47
C VAL A 102 -0.86 -9.58 -24.55
N THR A 103 -0.42 -10.77 -24.98
CA THR A 103 -0.54 -11.99 -24.16
C THR A 103 0.81 -12.65 -24.02
N LEU A 104 1.17 -13.03 -22.80
CA LEU A 104 2.36 -13.81 -22.51
C LEU A 104 1.98 -15.02 -21.65
N ALA A 105 1.92 -16.18 -22.31
CA ALA A 105 1.50 -17.43 -21.68
C ALA A 105 2.56 -17.98 -20.72
N GLN A 106 2.11 -18.81 -19.77
CA GLN A 106 2.94 -19.44 -18.76
C GLN A 106 4.21 -20.12 -19.32
N GLY A 107 4.09 -20.88 -20.40
CA GLY A 107 5.22 -21.63 -20.99
C GLY A 107 6.39 -20.74 -21.46
N ALA A 108 6.11 -19.49 -21.83
CA ALA A 108 7.15 -18.53 -22.22
C ALA A 108 8.00 -18.03 -21.03
N THR A 109 7.63 -18.37 -19.80
CA THR A 109 8.29 -17.93 -18.57
C THR A 109 9.05 -19.06 -17.84
N ALA A 110 9.31 -20.18 -18.51
CA ALA A 110 9.72 -21.43 -17.84
C ALA A 110 11.18 -21.47 -17.36
N ASN A 111 12.09 -20.62 -17.81
CA ASN A 111 13.52 -20.71 -17.51
C ASN A 111 14.12 -19.41 -16.98
N GLN A 112 13.41 -18.75 -16.09
CA GLN A 112 13.82 -17.47 -15.52
C GLN A 112 14.93 -17.65 -14.48
N ASP A 113 15.98 -16.84 -14.56
CA ASP A 113 17.01 -16.78 -13.53
C ASP A 113 16.38 -16.41 -12.18
N ASN A 114 16.89 -16.97 -11.09
CA ASN A 114 16.45 -16.65 -9.74
C ASN A 114 16.97 -15.27 -9.30
N ARG A 115 16.44 -14.21 -9.92
CA ARG A 115 16.78 -12.79 -9.70
C ARG A 115 15.65 -11.86 -10.11
N PRO A 116 15.62 -10.60 -9.65
CA PRO A 116 14.72 -9.58 -10.20
C PRO A 116 14.97 -9.36 -11.69
N PHE A 117 13.92 -9.05 -12.43
CA PHE A 117 13.99 -8.82 -13.87
C PHE A 117 13.05 -7.70 -14.31
N GLN A 118 13.41 -7.01 -15.37
CA GLN A 118 12.62 -5.92 -15.93
C GLN A 118 11.47 -6.48 -16.78
N ILE A 119 10.21 -6.09 -16.44
CA ILE A 119 9.00 -6.53 -17.14
C ILE A 119 8.91 -5.88 -18.52
N ASP A 120 9.17 -4.58 -18.60
CA ASP A 120 9.03 -3.72 -19.80
C ASP A 120 10.33 -3.56 -20.60
N ALA A 121 11.25 -4.50 -20.49
CA ALA A 121 12.52 -4.47 -21.20
C ALA A 121 12.33 -4.36 -22.72
N ASP A 122 13.22 -3.63 -23.42
CA ASP A 122 13.14 -3.43 -24.88
C ASP A 122 13.21 -4.74 -25.68
N ALA A 123 13.95 -5.72 -25.17
CA ALA A 123 14.03 -7.08 -25.76
C ALA A 123 12.74 -7.91 -25.50
N GLY A 124 11.75 -7.34 -24.85
CA GLY A 124 10.55 -8.02 -24.39
C GLY A 124 10.77 -8.72 -23.04
N TYR A 125 9.68 -9.18 -22.46
CA TYR A 125 9.67 -9.87 -21.17
C TYR A 125 10.68 -11.04 -21.18
N GLN A 126 11.73 -10.90 -20.38
CA GLN A 126 12.83 -11.88 -20.29
C GLN A 126 13.40 -12.36 -21.65
N GLY A 127 13.50 -11.46 -22.63
CA GLY A 127 14.03 -11.79 -23.97
C GLY A 127 13.06 -12.55 -24.86
N SER A 128 11.79 -12.65 -24.50
CA SER A 128 10.75 -13.33 -25.29
C SER A 128 10.40 -12.63 -26.60
N GLY A 129 10.81 -11.38 -26.79
CA GLY A 129 10.35 -10.50 -27.87
C GLY A 129 8.96 -9.92 -27.65
N VAL A 130 8.21 -10.35 -26.62
CA VAL A 130 6.88 -9.82 -26.28
C VAL A 130 7.03 -8.67 -25.28
N LYS A 131 6.74 -7.45 -25.72
CA LYS A 131 6.76 -6.26 -24.84
C LYS A 131 5.55 -6.23 -23.92
N VAL A 132 5.80 -6.20 -22.61
CA VAL A 132 4.77 -5.99 -21.58
C VAL A 132 5.02 -4.59 -21.00
N GLY A 133 4.48 -3.58 -21.67
CA GLY A 133 4.66 -2.16 -21.30
C GLY A 133 3.88 -1.77 -20.05
N GLN A 134 4.09 -0.53 -19.60
CA GLN A 134 3.36 0.04 -18.47
C GLN A 134 1.86 0.26 -18.75
N ASP A 135 1.47 0.21 -20.03
CA ASP A 135 0.09 0.27 -20.53
C ASP A 135 -0.59 -1.12 -20.65
N VAL A 136 0.10 -2.18 -20.27
CA VAL A 136 -0.41 -3.56 -20.27
C VAL A 136 -0.77 -3.98 -18.86
N ILE A 137 -2.01 -4.43 -18.66
CA ILE A 137 -2.45 -4.96 -17.37
C ILE A 137 -1.83 -6.34 -17.16
N THR A 138 -0.95 -6.47 -16.17
CA THR A 138 -0.43 -7.77 -15.72
C THR A 138 -1.43 -8.47 -14.82
N ARG A 139 -1.29 -9.78 -14.64
CA ARG A 139 -2.13 -10.52 -13.71
C ARG A 139 -1.98 -10.03 -12.28
N ASP A 140 -3.03 -10.18 -11.50
CA ASP A 140 -3.01 -10.00 -10.05
C ASP A 140 -2.20 -11.12 -9.36
N LEU A 141 -1.54 -10.81 -8.24
CA LEU A 141 -0.75 -11.75 -7.45
C LEU A 141 -1.35 -11.86 -6.03
N TYR A 142 -1.11 -12.99 -5.33
CA TYR A 142 -1.50 -13.10 -3.93
C TYR A 142 -0.79 -12.07 -3.06
N HIS A 143 -1.58 -11.23 -2.41
CA HIS A 143 -1.16 -10.16 -1.49
C HIS A 143 -2.05 -10.14 -0.23
N ARG A 144 -2.27 -11.32 0.39
CA ARG A 144 -3.11 -11.50 1.56
C ARG A 144 -2.28 -11.52 2.85
N PHE A 145 -2.93 -11.39 3.99
CA PHE A 145 -2.30 -11.19 5.29
C PHE A 145 -1.28 -12.28 5.67
N PHE A 146 -1.63 -13.52 5.53
CA PHE A 146 -0.71 -14.62 5.88
C PHE A 146 0.32 -14.87 4.78
N GLU A 147 -0.09 -14.81 3.51
CA GLU A 147 0.80 -14.99 2.36
C GLU A 147 1.93 -13.96 2.38
N ASN A 148 1.65 -12.69 2.67
CA ASN A 148 2.68 -11.65 2.75
C ASN A 148 3.69 -11.93 3.86
N GLN A 149 3.25 -12.40 5.03
CA GLN A 149 4.16 -12.79 6.11
C GLN A 149 5.06 -13.98 5.71
N MET A 150 4.50 -14.99 5.03
CA MET A 150 5.27 -16.11 4.50
C MET A 150 6.28 -15.66 3.43
N GLN A 151 5.91 -14.72 2.56
CA GLN A 151 6.77 -14.13 1.53
C GLN A 151 7.94 -13.36 2.15
N ILE A 152 7.67 -12.52 3.17
CA ILE A 152 8.67 -11.74 3.92
C ILE A 152 9.64 -12.64 4.69
N ASN A 153 9.19 -13.78 5.20
CA ASN A 153 10.03 -14.78 5.87
C ASN A 153 10.94 -14.18 6.95
N GLY A 154 10.36 -13.42 7.87
CA GLY A 154 11.08 -12.79 8.98
C GLY A 154 12.03 -11.65 8.57
N GLY A 155 11.77 -11.01 7.44
CA GLY A 155 12.53 -9.87 6.91
C GLY A 155 13.59 -10.24 5.87
N ARG A 156 13.71 -11.51 5.49
CA ARG A 156 14.66 -11.93 4.43
C ARG A 156 14.16 -11.68 3.02
N ASN A 157 12.85 -11.59 2.84
CA ASN A 157 12.19 -11.38 1.54
C ASN A 157 12.57 -12.42 0.47
N ASP A 158 12.89 -13.62 0.89
CA ASP A 158 13.46 -14.70 0.05
C ASP A 158 12.42 -15.77 -0.35
N LYS A 159 11.11 -15.53 -0.08
CA LYS A 159 10.05 -16.51 -0.38
C LYS A 159 8.88 -15.94 -1.19
N PHE A 160 9.06 -14.78 -1.81
CA PHE A 160 8.01 -14.18 -2.63
C PHE A 160 7.59 -15.09 -3.78
N ALA A 161 8.54 -15.57 -4.59
CA ALA A 161 8.23 -16.47 -5.69
C ALA A 161 7.66 -17.83 -5.23
N ALA A 162 8.03 -18.29 -4.04
CA ALA A 162 7.59 -19.57 -3.52
C ALA A 162 6.15 -19.57 -2.98
N TRP A 163 5.71 -18.47 -2.35
CA TRP A 163 4.37 -18.33 -1.78
C TRP A 163 3.42 -17.49 -2.66
N ALA A 164 3.83 -17.12 -3.88
CA ALA A 164 2.97 -16.45 -4.85
C ALA A 164 2.17 -17.46 -5.69
N ASP A 165 0.95 -17.11 -6.04
CA ASP A 165 0.17 -17.82 -7.07
C ASP A 165 0.68 -17.54 -8.48
N GLY A 166 1.33 -16.39 -8.71
CA GLY A 166 1.96 -15.98 -9.95
C GLY A 166 3.43 -16.37 -10.08
N GLY A 167 4.03 -17.07 -9.12
CA GLY A 167 5.41 -17.54 -9.19
C GLY A 167 6.44 -16.43 -9.46
N GLY A 168 7.24 -16.58 -10.52
CA GLY A 168 8.35 -15.68 -10.84
C GLY A 168 7.98 -14.23 -11.13
N LEU A 169 6.74 -13.94 -11.56
CA LEU A 169 6.29 -12.57 -11.83
C LEU A 169 6.41 -11.66 -10.58
N SER A 170 6.37 -12.25 -9.38
CA SER A 170 6.53 -11.49 -8.13
C SER A 170 7.85 -10.71 -8.05
N LEU A 171 8.90 -11.12 -8.78
CA LEU A 171 10.20 -10.44 -8.82
C LEU A 171 10.34 -9.44 -9.98
N GLY A 172 9.26 -9.20 -10.72
CA GLY A 172 9.26 -8.27 -11.84
C GLY A 172 9.26 -6.80 -11.40
N TYR A 173 10.04 -5.97 -12.11
CA TYR A 173 10.04 -4.52 -11.93
C TYR A 173 9.93 -3.80 -13.28
N TYR A 174 9.52 -2.54 -13.26
CA TYR A 174 9.44 -1.65 -14.42
C TYR A 174 10.59 -0.63 -14.43
N ASP A 175 10.98 -0.17 -15.61
CA ASP A 175 11.73 1.08 -15.72
C ASP A 175 10.78 2.27 -15.50
N GLY A 176 10.72 2.73 -14.26
CA GLY A 176 9.86 3.84 -13.86
C GLY A 176 10.27 5.21 -14.42
N SER A 177 11.43 5.33 -15.08
CA SER A 177 11.96 6.63 -15.53
C SER A 177 11.06 7.38 -16.51
N ARG A 178 10.15 6.67 -17.19
CA ARG A 178 9.15 7.24 -18.10
C ARG A 178 7.88 7.73 -17.40
N MET A 179 7.66 7.35 -16.13
CA MET A 179 6.50 7.76 -15.34
C MET A 179 6.57 9.25 -15.00
N ARG A 180 5.43 9.92 -15.06
CA ARG A 180 5.30 11.32 -14.63
C ARG A 180 5.46 11.48 -13.12
N LEU A 181 4.99 10.54 -12.33
CA LEU A 181 5.21 10.49 -10.88
C LEU A 181 6.68 10.35 -10.53
N TRP A 182 7.46 9.62 -11.33
CA TRP A 182 8.92 9.56 -11.19
C TRP A 182 9.56 10.94 -11.37
N GLN A 183 9.15 11.69 -12.41
CA GLN A 183 9.65 13.05 -12.66
C GLN A 183 9.25 14.01 -11.53
N ILE A 184 8.06 13.84 -10.96
CA ILE A 184 7.62 14.58 -9.78
C ILE A 184 8.49 14.23 -8.57
N ALA A 185 8.78 12.95 -8.35
CA ALA A 185 9.66 12.49 -7.28
C ALA A 185 11.09 13.08 -7.42
N GLN A 186 11.59 13.21 -8.65
CA GLN A 186 12.88 13.88 -8.91
C GLN A 186 12.88 15.38 -8.57
N GLN A 187 11.73 16.03 -8.59
CA GLN A 187 11.60 17.46 -8.26
C GLN A 187 11.35 17.71 -6.76
N TYR A 188 10.74 16.76 -6.08
CA TYR A 188 10.32 16.85 -4.69
C TYR A 188 11.01 15.80 -3.82
N VAL A 189 10.28 15.03 -3.03
CA VAL A 189 10.86 14.03 -2.14
C VAL A 189 10.32 12.63 -2.48
N LEU A 190 11.22 11.68 -2.65
CA LEU A 190 10.92 10.25 -2.64
C LEU A 190 11.35 9.67 -1.29
N ALA A 191 10.41 9.10 -0.54
CA ALA A 191 10.73 8.33 0.65
C ALA A 191 11.01 6.87 0.24
N ASP A 192 12.26 6.43 0.39
CA ASP A 192 12.68 5.09 -0.06
C ASP A 192 12.66 4.04 1.05
N ARG A 193 12.13 4.38 2.23
CA ARG A 193 11.90 3.48 3.37
C ARG A 193 10.49 3.64 3.92
N PHE A 194 9.52 3.67 3.02
CA PHE A 194 8.11 3.72 3.39
C PHE A 194 7.51 2.31 3.29
N TYR A 195 6.90 1.83 4.36
CA TYR A 195 6.35 0.50 4.48
C TYR A 195 4.82 0.52 4.54
N MET A 196 4.16 -0.49 3.97
CA MET A 196 2.71 -0.64 4.14
C MET A 196 2.36 -0.86 5.62
N GLY A 197 1.21 -0.35 6.04
CA GLY A 197 0.81 -0.28 7.45
C GLY A 197 0.60 -1.65 8.10
N ALA A 198 0.07 -2.61 7.35
CA ALA A 198 -0.19 -3.96 7.82
C ALA A 198 0.28 -4.98 6.80
N PHE A 199 0.51 -6.22 7.22
CA PHE A 199 0.69 -7.34 6.30
C PHE A 199 -0.56 -7.55 5.44
N GLY A 200 -0.37 -7.95 4.18
CA GLY A 200 -1.46 -8.37 3.30
C GLY A 200 -2.04 -7.24 2.45
N GLY A 201 -3.33 -7.34 2.17
CA GLY A 201 -3.98 -6.65 1.07
C GLY A 201 -4.62 -5.32 1.40
N SER A 202 -5.24 -4.76 0.35
CA SER A 202 -5.80 -3.41 0.32
C SER A 202 -6.84 -3.16 1.40
N PHE A 203 -7.72 -4.12 1.68
CA PHE A 203 -8.74 -3.97 2.73
C PHE A 203 -8.12 -3.54 4.06
N LEU A 204 -7.13 -4.30 4.55
CA LEU A 204 -6.54 -4.03 5.86
C LEU A 204 -5.70 -2.75 5.85
N ASN A 205 -4.97 -2.48 4.77
CA ASN A 205 -4.15 -1.28 4.65
C ASN A 205 -4.98 0.02 4.52
N HIS A 206 -6.20 -0.05 3.96
CA HIS A 206 -7.15 1.06 4.03
C HIS A 206 -7.65 1.29 5.47
N GLN A 207 -7.90 0.23 6.26
CA GLN A 207 -8.23 0.38 7.68
C GLN A 207 -7.05 0.99 8.46
N TYR A 208 -5.82 0.57 8.17
CA TYR A 208 -4.63 1.15 8.78
C TYR A 208 -4.45 2.64 8.47
N LEU A 209 -4.82 3.11 7.27
CA LEU A 209 -4.77 4.54 6.93
C LEU A 209 -5.81 5.37 7.72
N VAL A 210 -6.89 4.78 8.21
CA VAL A 210 -7.93 5.55 8.91
C VAL A 210 -7.98 5.32 10.42
N CYS A 211 -7.54 4.16 10.93
CA CYS A 211 -7.57 3.86 12.36
C CYS A 211 -6.27 3.28 12.93
N ALA A 212 -5.30 2.92 12.09
CA ALA A 212 -4.14 2.11 12.46
C ALA A 212 -4.57 0.83 13.22
N CYS A 213 -5.69 0.23 12.83
CA CYS A 213 -6.30 -0.89 13.55
C CYS A 213 -6.82 -1.98 12.60
N VAL A 214 -7.13 -3.14 13.16
CA VAL A 214 -7.71 -4.28 12.45
C VAL A 214 -9.19 -4.41 12.85
N PRO A 215 -10.12 -4.54 11.89
CA PRO A 215 -11.54 -4.72 12.18
C PRO A 215 -11.81 -5.99 13.00
N VAL A 216 -12.75 -5.89 13.94
CA VAL A 216 -13.15 -6.98 14.84
C VAL A 216 -14.44 -7.62 14.35
N VAL A 217 -14.52 -8.95 14.40
CA VAL A 217 -15.74 -9.72 14.15
C VAL A 217 -16.16 -10.39 15.45
N PRO A 218 -17.08 -9.77 16.21
CA PRO A 218 -17.59 -10.39 17.44
C PRO A 218 -18.22 -11.76 17.15
N ASP A 219 -18.00 -12.73 18.02
CA ASP A 219 -18.66 -14.05 17.99
C ASP A 219 -18.60 -14.75 16.62
N ALA A 220 -17.46 -14.64 15.90
CA ALA A 220 -17.31 -15.18 14.53
C ALA A 220 -17.67 -16.68 14.42
N GLU A 221 -17.50 -17.46 15.48
CA GLU A 221 -17.90 -18.88 15.54
C GLU A 221 -19.42 -19.09 15.42
N GLN A 222 -20.23 -18.12 15.86
CA GLN A 222 -21.68 -18.14 15.83
C GLN A 222 -22.26 -17.35 14.66
N SER A 223 -21.42 -16.64 13.93
CA SER A 223 -21.84 -15.81 12.80
C SER A 223 -21.81 -16.56 11.46
N PRO A 224 -22.47 -16.04 10.41
CA PRO A 224 -22.32 -16.56 9.06
C PRO A 224 -20.85 -16.59 8.58
N ALA A 225 -19.98 -15.77 9.17
CA ALA A 225 -18.55 -15.69 8.84
C ALA A 225 -17.71 -16.87 9.37
N LYS A 226 -18.29 -17.81 10.09
CA LYS A 226 -17.57 -19.00 10.64
C LYS A 226 -16.70 -19.71 9.59
N GLY A 227 -17.22 -19.89 8.38
CA GLY A 227 -16.49 -20.50 7.26
C GLY A 227 -15.35 -19.64 6.69
N SER A 228 -15.23 -18.38 7.12
CA SER A 228 -14.18 -17.45 6.70
C SER A 228 -13.01 -17.39 7.68
N ILE A 229 -12.96 -18.23 8.71
CA ILE A 229 -11.85 -18.32 9.65
C ILE A 229 -10.70 -19.06 8.99
N SER A 230 -9.52 -18.43 8.95
CA SER A 230 -8.32 -19.02 8.32
C SER A 230 -7.83 -20.26 9.08
N VAL A 231 -7.34 -21.24 8.33
CA VAL A 231 -6.64 -22.41 8.88
C VAL A 231 -5.14 -22.12 8.88
N VAL A 232 -4.60 -21.93 10.07
CA VAL A 232 -3.22 -21.51 10.31
C VAL A 232 -2.49 -22.57 11.10
N ASP A 233 -1.20 -22.80 10.80
CA ASP A 233 -0.37 -23.76 11.52
C ASP A 233 -0.23 -23.36 13.00
N ARG A 234 -0.11 -24.36 13.88
CA ARG A 234 0.18 -24.18 15.31
C ARG A 234 1.67 -24.36 15.60
N LEU A 235 2.22 -23.49 16.44
CA LEU A 235 3.56 -23.67 16.99
C LEU A 235 3.53 -24.70 18.13
N ALA A 236 4.69 -25.26 18.46
CA ALA A 236 4.83 -26.26 19.53
C ALA A 236 4.36 -25.75 20.91
N ASP A 237 4.44 -24.45 21.15
CA ASP A 237 3.97 -23.79 22.38
C ASP A 237 2.46 -23.45 22.36
N GLY A 238 1.74 -23.88 21.32
CA GLY A 238 0.30 -23.69 21.17
C GLY A 238 -0.11 -22.33 20.60
N ARG A 239 0.81 -21.40 20.35
CA ARG A 239 0.51 -20.13 19.67
C ARG A 239 0.19 -20.37 18.19
N TRP A 240 -0.56 -19.43 17.60
CA TRP A 240 -0.77 -19.40 16.17
C TRP A 240 0.51 -18.97 15.43
N SER A 241 0.83 -19.66 14.35
CA SER A 241 1.90 -19.22 13.45
C SER A 241 1.37 -18.17 12.48
N ALA A 242 2.29 -17.49 11.79
CA ALA A 242 1.96 -16.62 10.67
C ALA A 242 1.85 -17.39 9.34
N LYS A 243 1.73 -18.72 9.38
CA LYS A 243 1.74 -19.61 8.22
C LYS A 243 0.41 -20.33 8.06
N LEU A 244 -0.14 -20.26 6.84
CA LEU A 244 -1.31 -21.03 6.46
C LEU A 244 -0.98 -22.52 6.34
N THR A 245 -1.93 -23.38 6.75
CA THR A 245 -1.84 -24.82 6.60
C THR A 245 -2.01 -25.20 5.12
N THR A 246 -1.03 -25.88 4.55
CA THR A 246 -1.10 -26.37 3.17
C THR A 246 -1.86 -27.68 3.07
N ARG A 247 -2.53 -27.91 1.94
CA ARG A 247 -3.25 -29.15 1.64
C ARG A 247 -2.26 -30.29 1.33
N PRO A 248 -2.63 -31.57 1.55
CA PRO A 248 -1.79 -32.72 1.18
C PRO A 248 -1.46 -32.79 -0.32
N ASP A 249 -2.32 -32.25 -1.20
CA ASP A 249 -2.11 -32.18 -2.64
C ASP A 249 -1.42 -30.89 -3.11
N SER A 250 -0.90 -30.09 -2.18
CA SER A 250 -0.08 -28.92 -2.53
C SER A 250 1.25 -29.39 -3.12
N PRO A 251 1.72 -28.78 -4.24
CA PRO A 251 3.04 -29.11 -4.79
C PRO A 251 4.13 -28.96 -3.72
N SER A 252 5.01 -29.96 -3.60
CA SER A 252 6.09 -29.97 -2.60
C SER A 252 7.19 -28.97 -2.89
N SER A 253 7.32 -28.50 -4.14
CA SER A 253 8.28 -27.49 -4.58
C SER A 253 7.59 -26.32 -5.28
N ALA A 254 8.12 -25.12 -5.10
CA ALA A 254 7.67 -23.93 -5.80
C ALA A 254 7.83 -24.04 -7.33
N ILE A 255 8.81 -24.83 -7.80
CA ILE A 255 9.03 -25.09 -9.23
C ILE A 255 7.93 -25.99 -9.82
N ALA A 256 7.28 -26.81 -9.01
CA ALA A 256 6.24 -27.75 -9.45
C ALA A 256 4.83 -27.13 -9.53
N GLY A 257 4.59 -26.01 -8.84
CA GLY A 257 3.29 -25.35 -8.86
C GLY A 257 3.07 -24.36 -7.71
N PRO A 258 2.01 -23.54 -7.79
CA PRO A 258 1.64 -22.63 -6.71
C PRO A 258 1.19 -23.39 -5.46
N PRO A 259 1.27 -22.77 -4.26
CA PRO A 259 0.80 -23.41 -3.04
C PRO A 259 -0.72 -23.57 -3.06
N LYS A 260 -1.21 -24.64 -2.40
CA LYS A 260 -2.63 -24.86 -2.15
C LYS A 260 -2.86 -24.89 -0.65
N TYR A 261 -3.77 -24.06 -0.16
CA TYR A 261 -4.08 -23.94 1.27
C TYR A 261 -5.35 -24.70 1.64
N VAL A 262 -5.43 -25.14 2.90
CA VAL A 262 -6.66 -25.75 3.45
C VAL A 262 -7.76 -24.69 3.46
N ASN A 263 -7.45 -23.50 3.96
CA ASN A 263 -8.32 -22.33 3.91
C ASN A 263 -7.45 -21.08 4.05
N SER A 264 -7.61 -20.11 3.14
CA SER A 264 -6.92 -18.80 3.15
C SER A 264 -7.92 -17.67 3.34
N SER A 265 -8.91 -17.83 4.22
CA SER A 265 -10.06 -16.95 4.39
C SER A 265 -9.74 -15.63 5.08
N ASN A 266 -10.80 -14.91 5.45
CA ASN A 266 -10.77 -13.48 5.74
C ASN A 266 -10.54 -13.16 7.22
N LEU A 267 -10.78 -14.14 8.11
CA LEU A 267 -10.71 -13.96 9.56
C LEU A 267 -9.53 -14.70 10.16
N THR A 268 -8.93 -14.11 11.20
CA THR A 268 -7.98 -14.85 12.05
C THR A 268 -8.73 -15.84 12.95
N PRO A 269 -8.06 -16.88 13.43
CA PRO A 269 -8.59 -17.71 14.52
C PRO A 269 -8.85 -16.88 15.78
N ALA A 270 -9.78 -17.33 16.64
CA ALA A 270 -9.98 -16.74 17.96
C ALA A 270 -8.67 -16.67 18.73
N ASN A 271 -8.47 -15.57 19.46
CA ASN A 271 -7.27 -15.37 20.27
C ASN A 271 -5.96 -15.32 19.48
N TYR A 272 -6.01 -14.94 18.18
CA TYR A 272 -4.79 -14.74 17.38
C TYR A 272 -3.88 -13.67 17.99
N ALA A 273 -4.48 -12.58 18.47
CA ALA A 273 -3.78 -11.48 19.16
C ALA A 273 -3.60 -11.71 20.68
N GLY A 274 -4.12 -12.81 21.24
CA GLY A 274 -4.03 -13.09 22.66
C GLY A 274 -5.13 -12.47 23.52
N ASP A 275 -6.16 -11.90 22.91
CA ASP A 275 -7.27 -11.17 23.57
C ASP A 275 -8.66 -11.83 23.40
N GLY A 276 -8.69 -12.99 22.79
CA GLY A 276 -9.92 -13.77 22.58
C GLY A 276 -10.77 -13.32 21.39
N GLN A 277 -10.36 -12.27 20.66
CA GLN A 277 -11.13 -11.73 19.53
C GLN A 277 -10.78 -12.43 18.22
N TYR A 278 -11.70 -12.30 17.25
CA TYR A 278 -11.48 -12.60 15.84
C TYR A 278 -11.25 -11.29 15.09
N TYR A 279 -10.35 -11.31 14.12
CA TYR A 279 -9.97 -10.13 13.35
C TYR A 279 -10.15 -10.37 11.86
N ALA A 280 -10.76 -9.39 11.17
CA ALA A 280 -10.86 -9.40 9.71
C ALA A 280 -9.55 -8.88 9.11
N VAL A 281 -8.74 -9.78 8.55
CA VAL A 281 -7.41 -9.46 7.99
C VAL A 281 -7.38 -9.44 6.46
N ASN A 282 -8.38 -10.00 5.80
CA ASN A 282 -8.58 -9.93 4.35
C ASN A 282 -9.97 -9.36 4.05
N THR A 283 -10.27 -9.10 2.77
CA THR A 283 -11.44 -8.35 2.32
C THR A 283 -12.76 -8.93 2.85
N MET A 284 -13.44 -8.14 3.67
CA MET A 284 -14.85 -8.30 4.00
C MET A 284 -15.63 -7.07 3.53
N GLN A 285 -16.93 -7.20 3.42
CA GLN A 285 -17.80 -6.17 2.86
C GLN A 285 -18.40 -5.28 3.96
N PRO A 286 -18.56 -3.97 3.75
CA PRO A 286 -19.18 -3.11 4.74
C PRO A 286 -20.66 -3.47 4.94
N ALA A 287 -21.17 -3.19 6.14
CA ALA A 287 -22.59 -3.34 6.46
C ALA A 287 -23.48 -2.32 5.75
N TYR A 288 -22.90 -1.23 5.27
CA TYR A 288 -23.60 -0.12 4.60
C TYR A 288 -23.31 -0.13 3.10
N GLN A 289 -24.33 0.24 2.29
CA GLN A 289 -24.11 0.40 0.86
C GLN A 289 -23.24 1.66 0.57
N PRO A 290 -22.36 1.61 -0.45
CA PRO A 290 -22.08 0.52 -1.37
C PRO A 290 -21.35 -0.65 -0.72
N SER A 291 -21.83 -1.85 -1.03
CA SER A 291 -21.26 -3.12 -0.57
C SER A 291 -21.24 -4.13 -1.73
N GLY A 292 -20.27 -5.04 -1.74
CA GLY A 292 -20.29 -6.21 -2.63
C GLY A 292 -21.41 -7.20 -2.29
N VAL A 293 -21.99 -7.07 -1.08
CA VAL A 293 -23.17 -7.83 -0.65
C VAL A 293 -24.41 -6.98 -0.90
N PRO A 294 -25.35 -7.43 -1.75
CA PRO A 294 -26.61 -6.73 -1.98
C PRO A 294 -27.45 -6.60 -0.71
N PRO A 295 -28.45 -5.69 -0.71
CA PRO A 295 -29.45 -5.66 0.36
C PRO A 295 -30.20 -6.99 0.49
N ALA A 296 -30.64 -7.30 1.72
CA ALA A 296 -31.58 -8.41 1.94
C ALA A 296 -32.90 -8.16 1.18
N ALA A 297 -33.61 -9.23 0.86
CA ALA A 297 -34.88 -9.14 0.13
C ALA A 297 -35.96 -8.31 0.88
N THR A 298 -35.82 -8.20 2.20
CA THR A 298 -36.67 -7.39 3.08
C THR A 298 -35.79 -6.52 3.95
N GLY A 299 -36.21 -5.30 4.21
CA GLY A 299 -35.46 -4.33 5.03
C GLY A 299 -35.00 -3.10 4.24
N SER A 300 -34.00 -2.41 4.76
CA SER A 300 -33.48 -1.19 4.14
C SER A 300 -32.53 -1.50 3.00
N ASP A 301 -32.70 -0.85 1.86
CA ASP A 301 -31.78 -0.88 0.72
C ASP A 301 -30.44 -0.16 0.99
N LEU A 302 -30.33 0.55 2.11
CA LEU A 302 -29.10 1.20 2.57
C LEU A 302 -28.13 0.22 3.25
N LEU A 303 -28.58 -1.00 3.59
CA LEU A 303 -27.82 -2.00 4.32
C LEU A 303 -27.49 -3.20 3.42
N ALA A 304 -26.30 -3.74 3.62
CA ALA A 304 -25.95 -5.06 3.09
C ALA A 304 -26.66 -6.17 3.88
N ASP A 305 -26.90 -7.31 3.27
CA ASP A 305 -27.48 -8.48 3.94
C ASP A 305 -26.53 -9.02 5.02
N ALA A 306 -26.83 -8.75 6.29
CA ALA A 306 -26.04 -9.21 7.44
C ALA A 306 -26.02 -10.74 7.59
N GLY A 307 -26.93 -11.47 6.94
CA GLY A 307 -26.94 -12.93 6.90
C GLY A 307 -25.89 -13.54 5.97
N LYS A 308 -25.15 -12.73 5.22
CA LYS A 308 -24.07 -13.19 4.33
C LYS A 308 -22.73 -13.24 5.04
N ALA A 309 -21.98 -14.30 4.79
CA ALA A 309 -20.69 -14.58 5.44
C ALA A 309 -19.63 -13.47 5.25
N ASN A 310 -19.73 -12.71 4.17
CA ASN A 310 -18.75 -11.64 3.89
C ASN A 310 -19.13 -10.28 4.47
N THR A 311 -20.31 -10.12 5.07
CA THR A 311 -20.73 -8.84 5.66
C THR A 311 -20.05 -8.63 7.01
N LEU A 312 -19.20 -7.61 7.10
CA LEU A 312 -18.55 -7.21 8.34
C LEU A 312 -19.51 -6.34 9.16
N PRO A 313 -19.70 -6.61 10.45
CA PRO A 313 -20.47 -5.72 11.32
C PRO A 313 -19.88 -4.32 11.37
N PRO A 314 -20.70 -3.27 11.59
CA PRO A 314 -20.21 -1.91 11.77
C PRO A 314 -19.12 -1.81 12.83
N GLN A 315 -18.00 -1.19 12.48
CA GLN A 315 -16.86 -1.04 13.38
C GLN A 315 -17.03 0.16 14.31
N THR A 316 -16.44 0.09 15.50
CA THR A 316 -16.57 1.11 16.56
C THR A 316 -15.23 1.64 17.06
N GLN A 317 -14.13 1.15 16.53
CA GLN A 317 -12.80 1.67 16.86
C GLN A 317 -12.69 3.14 16.40
N ALA A 318 -11.97 3.94 17.19
CA ALA A 318 -11.73 5.33 16.84
C ALA A 318 -10.90 5.47 15.56
N THR A 319 -11.34 6.37 14.68
CA THR A 319 -10.68 6.72 13.43
C THR A 319 -9.97 8.07 13.54
N ILE A 320 -9.13 8.39 12.56
CA ILE A 320 -8.56 9.74 12.46
C ILE A 320 -9.66 10.80 12.25
N GLY A 321 -10.78 10.46 11.60
CA GLY A 321 -11.95 11.34 11.48
C GLY A 321 -12.50 11.72 12.84
N ASP A 322 -12.70 10.74 13.74
CA ASP A 322 -13.17 11.01 15.11
C ASP A 322 -12.20 11.91 15.89
N MET A 323 -10.88 11.76 15.66
CA MET A 323 -9.89 12.62 16.32
C MET A 323 -9.93 14.05 15.79
N LEU A 324 -10.13 14.22 14.49
CA LEU A 324 -10.26 15.53 13.83
C LEU A 324 -11.54 16.24 14.28
N ASP A 325 -12.67 15.54 14.34
CA ASP A 325 -13.96 16.06 14.79
C ASP A 325 -13.90 16.61 16.21
N ARG A 326 -13.24 15.89 17.14
CA ARG A 326 -13.03 16.36 18.53
C ARG A 326 -12.26 17.68 18.61
N LYS A 327 -11.48 18.01 17.58
CA LYS A 327 -10.72 19.26 17.46
C LYS A 327 -11.41 20.30 16.59
N GLY A 328 -12.57 20.00 16.01
CA GLY A 328 -13.27 20.87 15.08
C GLY A 328 -12.49 21.09 13.77
N VAL A 329 -11.70 20.10 13.35
CA VAL A 329 -10.95 20.14 12.09
C VAL A 329 -11.72 19.36 11.04
N ASP A 330 -12.13 20.03 9.98
CA ASP A 330 -12.87 19.41 8.88
C ASP A 330 -12.00 18.45 8.07
N TRP A 331 -12.63 17.40 7.53
CA TRP A 331 -11.98 16.38 6.76
C TRP A 331 -12.94 15.74 5.74
N ALA A 332 -12.39 15.12 4.69
CA ALA A 332 -13.18 14.31 3.77
C ALA A 332 -12.35 13.21 3.11
N TRP A 333 -13.04 12.12 2.77
CA TRP A 333 -12.55 11.08 1.88
C TRP A 333 -13.31 11.17 0.54
N TYR A 334 -12.58 11.44 -0.52
CA TYR A 334 -13.11 11.47 -1.89
C TYR A 334 -12.82 10.11 -2.55
N GLY A 335 -13.88 9.39 -2.89
CA GLY A 335 -13.79 8.12 -3.61
C GLY A 335 -14.11 8.31 -5.09
N GLY A 336 -13.30 7.75 -5.97
CA GLY A 336 -13.63 7.66 -7.39
C GLY A 336 -14.87 6.79 -7.59
N ALA A 337 -15.86 7.28 -8.33
CA ALA A 337 -17.14 6.62 -8.61
C ALA A 337 -18.00 6.31 -7.36
N TRP A 338 -17.84 7.05 -6.26
CA TRP A 338 -18.55 6.81 -5.00
C TRP A 338 -20.07 6.90 -5.14
N ASN A 339 -20.59 7.95 -5.80
CA ASN A 339 -22.03 8.15 -5.95
C ASN A 339 -22.65 7.04 -6.81
N THR A 340 -22.03 6.72 -7.94
CA THR A 340 -22.50 5.66 -8.83
C THR A 340 -22.50 4.30 -8.15
N ALA A 341 -21.45 4.01 -7.36
CA ALA A 341 -21.37 2.78 -6.56
C ALA A 341 -22.43 2.75 -5.46
N THR A 342 -22.74 3.89 -4.83
CA THR A 342 -23.79 4.00 -3.80
C THR A 342 -25.17 3.70 -4.40
N ASP A 343 -25.49 4.26 -5.56
CA ASP A 343 -26.75 4.01 -6.24
C ASP A 343 -26.87 2.54 -6.70
N GLU A 344 -25.78 1.98 -7.24
CA GLU A 344 -25.74 0.58 -7.64
C GLU A 344 -25.84 -0.37 -6.42
N GLY A 345 -25.18 -0.05 -5.31
CA GLY A 345 -25.19 -0.86 -4.09
C GLY A 345 -26.59 -1.12 -3.54
N ARG A 346 -27.48 -0.16 -3.70
CA ARG A 346 -28.89 -0.23 -3.25
C ARG A 346 -29.77 -1.13 -4.12
N GLN A 347 -29.29 -1.57 -5.28
CA GLN A 347 -30.06 -2.42 -6.17
C GLN A 347 -30.19 -3.84 -5.63
N PRO A 348 -31.34 -4.50 -5.89
CA PRO A 348 -31.54 -5.91 -5.52
C PRO A 348 -30.48 -6.84 -6.12
N ALA A 349 -30.25 -7.99 -5.49
CA ALA A 349 -29.27 -8.99 -5.91
C ALA A 349 -29.46 -9.50 -7.37
N ALA A 350 -30.67 -9.40 -7.93
CA ALA A 350 -30.95 -9.80 -9.31
C ALA A 350 -30.42 -8.81 -10.37
N VAL A 351 -30.04 -7.60 -9.96
CA VAL A 351 -29.50 -6.58 -10.86
C VAL A 351 -28.00 -6.79 -11.01
N ALA A 352 -27.52 -6.96 -12.25
CA ALA A 352 -26.11 -7.13 -12.53
C ALA A 352 -25.30 -5.87 -12.16
N ARG A 353 -24.17 -6.06 -11.48
CA ARG A 353 -23.25 -4.97 -11.12
C ARG A 353 -22.47 -4.49 -12.35
N LYS A 354 -22.30 -3.17 -12.45
CA LYS A 354 -21.57 -2.49 -13.53
C LYS A 354 -20.44 -1.60 -13.02
N VAL A 355 -20.41 -1.32 -11.71
CA VAL A 355 -19.47 -0.43 -11.06
C VAL A 355 -18.76 -1.14 -9.92
N ILE A 356 -19.50 -1.75 -8.98
CA ILE A 356 -18.94 -2.45 -7.83
C ILE A 356 -18.29 -3.76 -8.32
N TYR A 357 -16.96 -3.85 -8.20
CA TYR A 357 -16.13 -4.96 -8.70
C TYR A 357 -16.31 -5.29 -10.19
N ALA A 358 -16.77 -4.32 -10.99
CA ALA A 358 -17.06 -4.50 -12.40
C ALA A 358 -16.25 -3.53 -13.27
N SER A 359 -15.62 -4.07 -14.34
CA SER A 359 -14.85 -3.27 -15.31
C SER A 359 -15.81 -2.38 -16.16
N PRO A 360 -15.32 -1.21 -16.63
CA PRO A 360 -13.97 -0.68 -16.47
C PRO A 360 -13.75 0.10 -15.18
N ILE A 361 -14.77 0.53 -14.45
CA ILE A 361 -14.65 1.43 -13.29
C ILE A 361 -14.02 0.72 -12.10
N GLY A 362 -14.50 -0.50 -11.79
CA GLY A 362 -13.88 -1.36 -10.79
C GLY A 362 -13.91 -0.79 -9.36
N PHE A 363 -15.02 -0.16 -8.94
CA PHE A 363 -15.14 0.33 -7.57
C PHE A 363 -15.05 -0.83 -6.58
N GLN A 364 -14.07 -0.78 -5.70
CA GLN A 364 -13.92 -1.74 -4.61
C GLN A 364 -14.39 -1.12 -3.30
N THR A 365 -15.20 -1.83 -2.54
CA THR A 365 -15.92 -1.27 -1.38
C THR A 365 -15.00 -0.79 -0.27
N HIS A 366 -13.82 -1.42 -0.10
CA HIS A 366 -12.80 -0.99 0.86
C HIS A 366 -12.05 0.28 0.43
N HIS A 367 -12.25 0.77 -0.81
CA HIS A 367 -11.74 2.08 -1.23
C HIS A 367 -12.41 3.27 -0.51
N GLN A 368 -13.47 2.99 0.25
CA GLN A 368 -14.07 3.92 1.19
C GLN A 368 -14.05 3.30 2.60
N PRO A 369 -12.90 3.33 3.31
CA PRO A 369 -12.74 2.61 4.57
C PRO A 369 -13.66 3.13 5.67
N PHE A 370 -14.01 4.40 5.68
CA PHE A 370 -14.96 4.94 6.66
C PHE A 370 -16.35 4.34 6.55
N ASN A 371 -16.73 3.76 5.38
CA ASN A 371 -18.01 3.10 5.19
C ASN A 371 -18.21 1.85 6.09
N TYR A 372 -17.16 1.38 6.73
CA TYR A 372 -17.20 0.25 7.67
C TYR A 372 -17.58 0.66 9.10
N TYR A 373 -17.66 1.96 9.42
CA TYR A 373 -17.79 2.45 10.80
C TYR A 373 -19.21 2.90 11.15
N ALA A 374 -19.61 2.62 12.40
CA ALA A 374 -20.94 2.94 12.91
C ALA A 374 -21.24 4.46 12.95
N THR A 375 -20.23 5.31 12.86
CA THR A 375 -20.36 6.77 12.81
C THR A 375 -21.02 7.27 11.53
N VAL A 376 -20.98 6.48 10.44
CA VAL A 376 -21.55 6.85 9.13
C VAL A 376 -22.79 6.03 8.76
N ASP A 377 -23.52 5.53 9.72
CA ASP A 377 -24.73 4.74 9.50
C ASP A 377 -25.77 5.54 8.69
N PRO A 378 -26.11 5.09 7.46
CA PRO A 378 -27.04 5.82 6.60
C PRO A 378 -28.50 5.71 7.04
N THR A 379 -28.82 4.84 7.99
CA THR A 379 -30.19 4.64 8.49
C THR A 379 -30.55 5.61 9.62
N ASP A 380 -29.55 6.20 10.28
CA ASP A 380 -29.71 7.27 11.25
C ASP A 380 -29.62 8.63 10.54
N PRO A 381 -30.66 9.49 10.54
CA PRO A 381 -30.64 10.76 9.81
C PRO A 381 -29.46 11.68 10.18
N ALA A 382 -29.05 11.72 11.45
CA ALA A 382 -27.91 12.53 11.88
C ALA A 382 -26.59 12.03 11.31
N LYS A 383 -26.38 10.72 11.33
CA LYS A 383 -25.19 10.07 10.77
C LYS A 383 -25.20 10.07 9.25
N ALA A 384 -26.36 10.02 8.60
CA ALA A 384 -26.48 10.15 7.15
C ALA A 384 -26.02 11.54 6.67
N ALA A 385 -26.34 12.61 7.42
CA ALA A 385 -25.85 13.96 7.14
C ALA A 385 -24.32 14.05 7.31
N TYR A 386 -23.78 13.47 8.39
CA TYR A 386 -22.34 13.36 8.64
C TYR A 386 -21.64 12.58 7.52
N ARG A 387 -22.19 11.42 7.15
CA ARG A 387 -21.70 10.61 6.02
C ARG A 387 -21.59 11.45 4.74
N LYS A 388 -22.63 12.22 4.39
CA LYS A 388 -22.64 13.05 3.18
C LYS A 388 -21.61 14.16 3.22
N ALA A 389 -21.31 14.71 4.41
CA ALA A 389 -20.31 15.76 4.57
C ALA A 389 -18.88 15.24 4.35
N HIS A 390 -18.58 14.02 4.81
CA HIS A 390 -17.23 13.47 4.86
C HIS A 390 -16.91 12.41 3.80
N LEU A 391 -17.91 11.65 3.30
CA LEU A 391 -17.73 10.64 2.25
C LEU A 391 -18.22 11.21 0.93
N LYS A 392 -17.29 11.75 0.14
CA LYS A 392 -17.55 12.51 -1.07
C LYS A 392 -17.19 11.75 -2.34
N ASP A 393 -17.85 12.11 -3.43
CA ASP A 393 -17.49 11.64 -4.76
C ASP A 393 -16.43 12.55 -5.39
N PHE A 394 -15.41 11.93 -6.00
CA PHE A 394 -14.33 12.66 -6.66
C PHE A 394 -14.83 13.48 -7.86
N ASP A 395 -15.61 12.86 -8.75
CA ASP A 395 -16.03 13.51 -9.99
C ASP A 395 -17.01 14.65 -9.73
N GLU A 396 -17.83 14.51 -8.68
CA GLU A 396 -18.81 15.56 -8.33
C GLU A 396 -18.16 16.80 -7.72
N SER A 397 -17.19 16.63 -6.82
CA SER A 397 -16.78 17.75 -5.95
C SER A 397 -15.29 18.01 -5.88
N PHE A 398 -14.40 17.01 -5.98
CA PHE A 398 -12.97 17.20 -5.69
C PHE A 398 -12.32 18.32 -6.51
N LEU A 399 -12.45 18.29 -7.84
CA LEU A 399 -11.82 19.29 -8.72
C LEU A 399 -12.42 20.67 -8.55
N LYS A 400 -13.69 20.77 -8.17
CA LYS A 400 -14.35 22.05 -7.84
C LYS A 400 -13.77 22.62 -6.55
N ASP A 401 -13.63 21.78 -5.50
CA ASP A 401 -13.06 22.15 -4.22
C ASP A 401 -11.59 22.58 -4.37
N VAL A 402 -10.81 21.88 -5.22
CA VAL A 402 -9.43 22.27 -5.57
C VAL A 402 -9.38 23.65 -6.20
N ALA A 403 -10.20 23.89 -7.24
CA ALA A 403 -10.20 25.16 -7.99
C ALA A 403 -10.69 26.34 -7.13
N ALA A 404 -11.68 26.10 -6.25
CA ALA A 404 -12.21 27.10 -5.33
C ALA A 404 -11.29 27.36 -4.12
N GLY A 405 -10.34 26.48 -3.84
CA GLY A 405 -9.52 26.55 -2.62
C GLY A 405 -10.32 26.19 -1.34
N THR A 406 -11.23 25.24 -1.45
CA THR A 406 -12.16 24.82 -0.37
C THR A 406 -11.99 23.35 0.02
N LEU A 407 -10.86 22.72 -0.32
CA LEU A 407 -10.56 21.39 0.20
C LEU A 407 -10.53 21.42 1.74
N PRO A 408 -11.11 20.41 2.42
CA PRO A 408 -10.95 20.24 3.85
C PRO A 408 -9.48 20.21 4.28
N PRO A 409 -9.14 20.69 5.49
CA PRO A 409 -7.77 20.63 6.03
C PRO A 409 -7.12 19.24 5.94
N VAL A 410 -7.90 18.17 6.12
CA VAL A 410 -7.44 16.80 5.91
C VAL A 410 -8.30 16.15 4.82
N THR A 411 -7.67 15.86 3.70
CA THR A 411 -8.33 15.35 2.50
C THR A 411 -7.67 14.04 2.09
N PHE A 412 -8.46 13.00 1.92
CA PHE A 412 -8.04 11.73 1.33
C PHE A 412 -8.66 11.58 -0.05
N TYR A 413 -7.91 11.01 -0.97
CA TYR A 413 -8.40 10.66 -2.30
C TYR A 413 -8.00 9.23 -2.68
N LYS A 414 -8.99 8.44 -3.09
CA LYS A 414 -8.80 7.10 -3.65
C LYS A 414 -9.28 7.07 -5.09
N PRO A 415 -8.38 6.85 -6.08
CA PRO A 415 -8.76 6.70 -7.47
C PRO A 415 -9.68 5.49 -7.70
N GLN A 416 -10.57 5.56 -8.68
CA GLN A 416 -11.34 4.40 -9.12
C GLN A 416 -10.44 3.31 -9.71
N GLY A 417 -10.95 2.08 -9.83
CA GLY A 417 -10.16 0.90 -10.13
C GLY A 417 -9.25 1.02 -11.36
N ASN A 418 -9.77 1.46 -12.50
CA ASN A 418 -8.96 1.60 -13.72
C ASN A 418 -7.95 2.76 -13.72
N LEU A 419 -7.86 3.56 -12.63
CA LEU A 419 -6.96 4.71 -12.49
C LEU A 419 -6.04 4.61 -11.27
N ASN A 420 -5.94 3.43 -10.64
CA ASN A 420 -5.24 3.24 -9.38
C ASN A 420 -3.93 2.45 -9.47
N GLN A 421 -3.58 1.91 -10.64
CA GLN A 421 -2.39 1.09 -10.94
C GLN A 421 -2.44 -0.38 -10.45
N HIS A 422 -3.56 -0.89 -9.94
CA HIS A 422 -3.69 -2.26 -9.44
C HIS A 422 -3.51 -3.29 -10.57
N ALA A 423 -2.53 -4.20 -10.43
CA ALA A 423 -2.39 -5.33 -11.33
C ALA A 423 -3.69 -6.17 -11.34
N GLY A 424 -4.04 -6.74 -12.50
CA GLY A 424 -5.26 -7.53 -12.67
C GLY A 424 -6.42 -6.76 -13.32
N TYR A 425 -6.53 -5.44 -13.10
CA TYR A 425 -7.62 -4.64 -13.70
C TYR A 425 -7.24 -3.20 -14.08
N ALA A 426 -6.05 -2.72 -13.69
CA ALA A 426 -5.52 -1.42 -14.09
C ALA A 426 -4.07 -1.55 -14.59
N ASP A 427 -3.67 -0.68 -15.50
CA ASP A 427 -2.31 -0.52 -15.95
C ASP A 427 -1.58 0.57 -15.15
N VAL A 428 -0.25 0.56 -15.23
CA VAL A 428 0.60 1.54 -14.52
C VAL A 428 0.46 2.93 -15.12
N ALA A 429 0.43 3.03 -16.46
CA ALA A 429 0.49 4.30 -17.18
C ALA A 429 -0.75 5.15 -16.96
N SER A 430 -1.95 4.56 -17.00
CA SER A 430 -3.22 5.28 -16.79
C SER A 430 -3.31 5.89 -15.40
N GLY A 431 -2.91 5.14 -14.36
CA GLY A 431 -2.90 5.65 -12.98
C GLY A 431 -1.81 6.69 -12.75
N ASP A 432 -0.61 6.51 -13.32
CA ASP A 432 0.48 7.49 -13.28
C ASP A 432 0.04 8.84 -13.88
N GLN A 433 -0.54 8.80 -15.08
CA GLN A 433 -1.06 9.98 -15.77
C GLN A 433 -2.14 10.69 -14.93
N HIS A 434 -3.12 9.94 -14.42
CA HIS A 434 -4.22 10.48 -13.63
C HIS A 434 -3.73 11.19 -12.37
N ILE A 435 -2.87 10.55 -11.59
CA ILE A 435 -2.36 11.12 -10.33
C ILE A 435 -1.45 12.33 -10.61
N ALA A 436 -0.60 12.26 -11.64
CA ALA A 436 0.26 13.37 -12.01
C ALA A 436 -0.55 14.61 -12.48
N ASP A 437 -1.60 14.41 -13.27
CA ASP A 437 -2.51 15.48 -13.69
C ASP A 437 -3.24 16.10 -12.49
N LEU A 438 -3.61 15.27 -11.51
CA LEU A 438 -4.23 15.75 -10.28
C LEU A 438 -3.26 16.60 -9.46
N ILE A 439 -2.00 16.19 -9.31
CA ILE A 439 -0.97 17.01 -8.64
C ILE A 439 -0.81 18.35 -9.34
N ALA A 440 -0.79 18.38 -10.68
CA ALA A 440 -0.71 19.63 -11.43
C ALA A 440 -1.90 20.57 -11.15
N LYS A 441 -3.12 20.04 -10.92
CA LYS A 441 -4.29 20.83 -10.52
C LYS A 441 -4.18 21.33 -9.08
N LEU A 442 -3.70 20.48 -8.15
CA LEU A 442 -3.46 20.86 -6.75
C LEU A 442 -2.43 22.01 -6.67
N GLN A 443 -1.40 21.98 -7.51
CA GLN A 443 -0.39 23.05 -7.59
C GLN A 443 -0.97 24.42 -8.06
N GLN A 444 -2.11 24.41 -8.73
CA GLN A 444 -2.84 25.60 -9.17
C GLN A 444 -3.89 26.08 -8.15
N SER A 445 -4.18 25.30 -7.11
CA SER A 445 -5.15 25.66 -6.08
C SER A 445 -4.71 26.89 -5.28
N PRO A 446 -5.64 27.77 -4.88
CA PRO A 446 -5.36 28.86 -3.93
C PRO A 446 -4.75 28.38 -2.60
N GLN A 447 -5.01 27.13 -2.21
CA GLN A 447 -4.46 26.51 -0.99
C GLN A 447 -3.02 26.00 -1.15
N TRP A 448 -2.49 25.92 -2.37
CA TRP A 448 -1.21 25.27 -2.67
C TRP A 448 -0.05 25.75 -1.79
N LYS A 449 0.03 27.05 -1.51
CA LYS A 449 1.12 27.65 -0.70
C LYS A 449 1.26 27.05 0.72
N HIS A 450 0.20 26.40 1.23
CA HIS A 450 0.15 25.77 2.55
C HIS A 450 -0.27 24.29 2.47
N MET A 451 -0.07 23.66 1.32
CA MET A 451 -0.49 22.27 1.07
C MET A 451 0.68 21.30 1.18
N LEU A 452 0.41 20.15 1.79
CA LEU A 452 1.22 18.94 1.71
C LEU A 452 0.42 17.87 0.96
N VAL A 453 1.00 17.34 -0.11
CA VAL A 453 0.45 16.19 -0.83
C VAL A 453 1.33 14.98 -0.58
N VAL A 454 0.75 13.89 -0.14
CA VAL A 454 1.40 12.58 0.02
C VAL A 454 0.78 11.63 -1.01
N VAL A 455 1.58 11.15 -1.95
CA VAL A 455 1.17 10.08 -2.87
C VAL A 455 1.83 8.81 -2.40
N THR A 456 1.04 7.81 -2.06
CA THR A 456 1.56 6.49 -1.68
C THR A 456 0.61 5.38 -2.13
N TYR A 457 1.05 4.15 -1.94
CA TYR A 457 0.30 2.95 -2.29
C TYR A 457 -0.24 2.30 -1.01
N ASP A 458 -1.28 1.54 -1.12
CA ASP A 458 -1.86 0.85 0.02
C ASP A 458 -1.01 -0.35 0.45
N GLU A 459 -0.52 -1.14 -0.53
CA GLU A 459 0.29 -2.32 -0.26
C GLU A 459 1.11 -2.75 -1.50
N ASN A 460 1.84 -3.86 -1.41
CA ASN A 460 2.83 -4.28 -2.39
C ASN A 460 2.30 -5.07 -3.59
N GLY A 461 1.03 -5.47 -3.62
CA GLY A 461 0.43 -6.26 -4.72
C GLY A 461 1.06 -7.64 -4.94
N GLY A 462 1.66 -8.23 -3.91
CA GLY A 462 2.41 -9.49 -4.05
C GLY A 462 3.76 -9.34 -4.75
N PHE A 463 4.15 -8.12 -5.15
CA PHE A 463 5.47 -7.84 -5.71
C PHE A 463 6.54 -7.78 -4.62
N TRP A 464 7.69 -8.32 -4.97
CA TRP A 464 8.86 -8.37 -4.12
C TRP A 464 9.51 -6.99 -3.93
N ASP A 465 10.12 -6.84 -2.76
CA ASP A 465 11.03 -5.75 -2.44
C ASP A 465 12.24 -6.32 -1.68
N HIS A 466 13.44 -5.77 -1.93
CA HIS A 466 14.65 -6.29 -1.31
C HIS A 466 14.85 -5.84 0.14
N ALA A 467 14.27 -4.67 0.51
CA ALA A 467 14.55 -4.06 1.80
C ALA A 467 13.94 -4.88 2.96
N PRO A 468 14.72 -5.21 4.00
CA PRO A 468 14.19 -5.91 5.15
C PRO A 468 13.03 -5.16 5.80
N VAL A 469 11.94 -5.87 6.07
CA VAL A 469 10.77 -5.32 6.74
C VAL A 469 11.08 -5.14 8.23
N PRO A 470 10.88 -3.95 8.82
CA PRO A 470 11.04 -3.73 10.25
C PRO A 470 10.12 -4.64 11.07
N LYS A 471 10.59 -5.15 12.19
CA LYS A 471 9.77 -5.95 13.10
C LYS A 471 8.96 -5.00 14.00
N GLY A 472 7.67 -4.86 13.71
CA GLY A 472 6.72 -4.07 14.48
C GLY A 472 5.87 -4.92 15.41
N ASP A 473 4.54 -4.72 15.34
CA ASP A 473 3.55 -5.52 16.05
C ASP A 473 3.13 -6.76 15.24
N ILE A 474 2.11 -7.50 15.70
CA ILE A 474 1.62 -8.72 15.02
C ILE A 474 0.89 -8.43 13.69
N TRP A 475 0.56 -7.17 13.41
CA TRP A 475 -0.17 -6.76 12.21
C TRP A 475 0.74 -6.21 11.12
N GLY A 476 1.97 -5.81 11.45
CA GLY A 476 2.91 -5.21 10.50
C GLY A 476 4.09 -4.50 11.18
N PRO A 477 4.78 -3.60 10.44
CA PRO A 477 4.52 -3.20 9.05
C PRO A 477 4.76 -4.34 8.06
N GLY A 478 4.23 -4.17 6.84
CA GLY A 478 4.48 -5.11 5.76
C GLY A 478 5.59 -4.63 4.80
N THR A 479 5.57 -5.11 3.58
CA THR A 479 6.56 -4.83 2.53
C THR A 479 6.67 -3.33 2.22
N ARG A 480 7.84 -2.89 1.75
CA ARG A 480 8.08 -1.50 1.35
C ARG A 480 7.27 -1.12 0.11
N ILE A 481 6.72 0.09 0.13
CA ILE A 481 5.91 0.69 -0.94
C ILE A 481 6.43 2.08 -1.29
N PRO A 482 6.15 2.63 -2.48
CA PRO A 482 6.57 3.98 -2.83
C PRO A 482 5.81 5.06 -2.05
N ALA A 483 6.48 6.16 -1.71
CA ALA A 483 5.82 7.36 -1.22
C ALA A 483 6.52 8.63 -1.74
N ILE A 484 5.73 9.56 -2.28
CA ILE A 484 6.20 10.84 -2.81
C ILE A 484 5.57 11.97 -2.00
N ILE A 485 6.40 12.87 -1.49
CA ILE A 485 5.96 14.02 -0.70
C ILE A 485 6.13 15.28 -1.54
N VAL A 486 5.00 15.91 -1.89
CA VAL A 486 4.94 17.07 -2.78
C VAL A 486 4.38 18.28 -2.02
N SER A 487 5.14 19.36 -1.95
CA SER A 487 4.76 20.58 -1.24
C SER A 487 5.67 21.73 -1.66
N PRO A 488 5.24 23.00 -1.60
CA PRO A 488 6.15 24.14 -1.64
C PRO A 488 7.22 24.07 -0.54
N TRP A 489 6.90 23.43 0.57
CA TRP A 489 7.76 23.24 1.74
C TRP A 489 8.59 21.93 1.71
N ALA A 490 8.39 21.08 0.72
CA ALA A 490 9.20 19.87 0.57
C ALA A 490 10.64 20.20 0.17
N LYS A 491 11.59 19.41 0.65
CA LYS A 491 12.96 19.42 0.11
C LYS A 491 12.92 19.17 -1.40
N LYS A 492 13.90 19.66 -2.15
CA LYS A 492 13.91 19.52 -3.61
C LYS A 492 14.91 18.47 -4.05
N GLY A 493 14.46 17.56 -4.93
CA GLY A 493 15.29 16.47 -5.46
C GLY A 493 15.90 15.61 -4.37
N PHE A 494 15.14 15.31 -3.32
CA PHE A 494 15.65 14.66 -2.11
C PHE A 494 15.10 13.24 -1.97
N VAL A 495 16.00 12.28 -1.77
CA VAL A 495 15.62 10.94 -1.35
C VAL A 495 15.69 10.86 0.18
N ASP A 496 14.56 10.63 0.81
CA ASP A 496 14.43 10.53 2.25
C ASP A 496 14.53 9.07 2.70
N HIS A 497 15.60 8.78 3.44
CA HIS A 497 15.90 7.44 3.97
C HIS A 497 15.32 7.20 5.38
N THR A 498 14.51 8.10 5.90
CA THR A 498 13.85 7.93 7.19
C THR A 498 12.84 6.76 7.09
N PRO A 499 12.83 5.83 8.07
CA PRO A 499 11.79 4.80 8.10
C PRO A 499 10.40 5.41 8.33
N TYR A 500 9.47 5.08 7.47
CA TYR A 500 8.06 5.46 7.54
C TYR A 500 7.17 4.24 7.33
N ASP A 501 5.94 4.32 7.77
CA ASP A 501 4.86 3.42 7.37
C ASP A 501 3.56 4.21 7.07
N THR A 502 2.50 3.53 6.66
CA THR A 502 1.19 4.16 6.46
C THR A 502 0.75 4.97 7.70
N GLY A 503 1.09 4.49 8.90
CA GLY A 503 0.83 5.21 10.16
C GLY A 503 1.60 6.53 10.29
N SER A 504 2.69 6.73 9.53
CA SER A 504 3.44 8.00 9.51
C SER A 504 2.59 9.17 8.99
N ILE A 505 1.65 8.90 8.09
CA ILE A 505 0.66 9.89 7.62
C ILE A 505 -0.23 10.32 8.80
N LEU A 506 -0.71 9.34 9.58
CA LEU A 506 -1.53 9.61 10.76
C LEU A 506 -0.73 10.33 11.85
N ARG A 507 0.56 10.00 12.04
CA ARG A 507 1.47 10.72 12.96
C ARG A 507 1.62 12.18 12.54
N PHE A 508 1.79 12.45 11.23
CA PHE A 508 1.85 13.81 10.71
C PHE A 508 0.57 14.59 11.02
N ILE A 509 -0.59 14.03 10.69
CA ILE A 509 -1.90 14.63 10.96
C ILE A 509 -2.08 14.86 12.45
N THR A 510 -1.81 13.86 13.29
CA THR A 510 -1.87 13.94 14.75
C THR A 510 -1.03 15.08 15.29
N ARG A 511 0.23 15.19 14.87
CA ARG A 511 1.15 16.26 15.28
C ARG A 511 0.69 17.63 14.80
N ARG A 512 0.32 17.73 13.50
CA ARG A 512 -0.09 19.00 12.89
C ARG A 512 -1.28 19.65 13.58
N TRP A 513 -2.29 18.86 13.96
CA TRP A 513 -3.50 19.36 14.61
C TRP A 513 -3.55 19.09 16.12
N GLN A 514 -2.45 18.59 16.71
CA GLN A 514 -2.35 18.27 18.14
C GLN A 514 -3.51 17.36 18.61
N LEU A 515 -3.71 16.27 17.87
CA LEU A 515 -4.74 15.28 18.17
C LEU A 515 -4.25 14.30 19.23
N GLU A 516 -5.19 13.55 19.81
CA GLU A 516 -4.85 12.34 20.56
C GLU A 516 -4.28 11.27 19.64
N THR A 517 -3.26 10.57 20.09
CA THR A 517 -2.64 9.48 19.33
C THR A 517 -3.56 8.27 19.30
N LEU A 518 -3.88 7.76 18.12
CA LEU A 518 -4.65 6.53 17.92
C LEU A 518 -4.01 5.35 18.65
N PRO A 519 -4.80 4.45 19.27
CA PRO A 519 -4.27 3.28 20.00
C PRO A 519 -3.35 2.40 19.15
N GLY A 520 -3.68 2.20 17.87
CA GLY A 520 -2.86 1.37 16.99
C GLY A 520 -1.49 1.97 16.66
N LEU A 521 -1.34 3.30 16.64
CA LEU A 521 -0.02 3.92 16.51
C LEU A 521 0.85 3.65 17.74
N LYS A 522 0.27 3.69 18.94
CA LYS A 522 0.99 3.35 20.18
C LYS A 522 1.42 1.88 20.17
N MET A 523 0.54 0.97 19.78
CA MET A 523 0.85 -0.46 19.64
C MET A 523 2.00 -0.68 18.65
N ARG A 524 2.01 0.03 17.51
CA ARG A 524 3.10 -0.03 16.53
C ARG A 524 4.42 0.44 17.14
N ASP A 525 4.43 1.56 17.85
CA ASP A 525 5.64 2.12 18.46
C ASP A 525 6.20 1.17 19.55
N GLU A 526 5.34 0.60 20.38
CA GLU A 526 5.69 -0.41 21.38
C GLU A 526 6.26 -1.68 20.73
N GLY A 527 5.64 -2.15 19.65
CA GLY A 527 6.09 -3.30 18.88
C GLY A 527 7.48 -3.09 18.28
N LEU A 528 7.70 -1.94 17.63
CA LEU A 528 8.99 -1.57 17.06
C LEU A 528 10.07 -1.50 18.15
N ALA A 529 9.81 -0.81 19.26
CA ALA A 529 10.74 -0.68 20.37
C ALA A 529 11.08 -2.05 20.99
N LYS A 530 10.08 -2.89 21.24
CA LYS A 530 10.24 -4.25 21.77
C LYS A 530 11.14 -5.12 20.90
N ASN A 531 11.06 -4.96 19.59
CA ASN A 531 11.82 -5.74 18.62
C ASN A 531 13.14 -5.08 18.19
N GLY A 532 13.52 -3.94 18.79
CA GLY A 532 14.76 -3.23 18.47
C GLY A 532 14.77 -2.60 17.07
N SER A 533 13.60 -2.41 16.47
CA SER A 533 13.45 -1.72 15.18
C SER A 533 13.47 -0.20 15.38
N ALA A 534 13.88 0.53 14.33
CA ALA A 534 13.84 1.99 14.35
C ALA A 534 12.39 2.48 14.45
N ALA A 535 12.19 3.59 15.19
CA ALA A 535 10.90 4.27 15.23
C ALA A 535 10.52 4.81 13.84
N MET A 536 9.23 4.77 13.51
CA MET A 536 8.72 5.39 12.29
C MET A 536 8.66 6.91 12.44
N GLY A 537 9.09 7.62 11.39
CA GLY A 537 9.00 9.08 11.31
C GLY A 537 7.57 9.57 11.11
N ASP A 538 7.43 10.90 11.14
CA ASP A 538 6.16 11.62 10.97
C ASP A 538 6.16 12.50 9.69
N LEU A 539 6.93 12.17 8.68
CA LEU A 539 7.10 12.88 7.40
C LEU A 539 7.75 14.28 7.50
N THR A 540 7.97 14.84 8.68
CA THR A 540 8.56 16.18 8.82
C THR A 540 10.01 16.26 8.32
N GLN A 541 10.72 15.13 8.26
CA GLN A 541 12.07 15.04 7.69
C GLN A 541 12.10 15.35 6.18
N ALA A 542 11.00 15.10 5.47
CA ALA A 542 10.84 15.44 4.06
C ALA A 542 10.71 16.96 3.81
N LEU A 543 10.43 17.75 4.85
CA LEU A 543 10.10 19.16 4.74
C LEU A 543 11.29 20.07 5.06
N ASN A 544 11.29 21.26 4.45
CA ASN A 544 12.22 22.36 4.71
C ASN A 544 11.46 23.46 5.48
N LEU A 545 11.28 23.26 6.78
CA LEU A 545 10.53 24.13 7.68
C LEU A 545 11.44 24.90 8.65
N ARG A 546 12.68 25.17 8.24
CA ARG A 546 13.68 25.92 9.03
C ARG A 546 13.50 27.43 8.92
#